data_61dba276d31d83b80656fb39c9aace86
#
_entry.id   61dba276d31d83b80656fb39c9aace86
#
_cell.length_a   1.000
_cell.length_b   1.000
_cell.length_c   1.000
_cell.angle_alpha   90.00
_cell.angle_beta   90.00
_cell.angle_gamma   90.00
#
_symmetry.space_group_name_H-M   'P 1'
#
loop_
_entity.id
_entity.type
_entity.pdbx_description
1 polymer ?
#
loop_
_entity_poly.entity_id
_entity_poly.type
_entity_poly.pdbx_seq_one_letter_code
_entity_poly.pdbx_strand_id
1 'polypeptide(L)'
;DMAISALAYSPARAENMNLSQGYYFGDDDYGFLVRQGEENVYNSAESLRDAVVVTQSGSVQETLFREQVKTCGKFKLVSSMTDGFLMVSEGKADVCICSKASARLYAEANGGLAIPDFSFSVDESLSGVRVGMPLGADSLTEFVNACIEELQAQGQLEQWHQEAVEYAAGLGLE
;
A
#
# COMPACT_ATOMS: atom_id res chain seq x y z
N ASP A 1 -19.39 12.05 10.38
CA ASP A 1 -18.44 11.01 10.76
C ASP A 1 -17.30 10.96 9.74
N MET A 2 -16.11 10.57 10.16
CA MET A 2 -14.93 10.45 9.30
C MET A 2 -14.16 9.16 9.59
N ALA A 3 -13.38 8.69 8.64
CA ALA A 3 -12.54 7.51 8.76
C ALA A 3 -11.06 7.90 8.65
N ILE A 4 -10.29 7.57 9.72
CA ILE A 4 -8.85 7.75 9.76
C ILE A 4 -8.25 6.36 9.93
N SER A 5 -7.79 5.76 8.82
CA SER A 5 -7.32 4.36 8.80
C SER A 5 -6.35 4.12 7.64
N ALA A 6 -5.33 4.95 7.54
CA ALA A 6 -4.33 4.87 6.48
C ALA A 6 -4.93 4.70 5.07
N LEU A 7 -5.99 5.47 4.77
CA LEU A 7 -6.66 5.40 3.47
C LEU A 7 -5.76 6.02 2.40
N ALA A 8 -5.22 5.22 1.52
CA ALA A 8 -4.56 5.72 0.32
C ALA A 8 -5.57 6.30 -0.67
N TYR A 9 -5.16 7.28 -1.46
CA TYR A 9 -5.98 7.80 -2.55
C TYR A 9 -6.22 6.73 -3.62
N SER A 10 -7.43 6.68 -4.14
CA SER A 10 -7.72 6.05 -5.43
C SER A 10 -8.88 6.78 -6.10
N PRO A 11 -8.95 6.81 -7.45
CA PRO A 11 -10.08 7.41 -8.16
C PRO A 11 -11.43 6.86 -7.70
N ALA A 12 -11.54 5.55 -7.52
CA ALA A 12 -12.75 4.89 -7.05
C ALA A 12 -13.19 5.33 -5.65
N ARG A 13 -12.24 5.65 -4.76
CA ARG A 13 -12.56 6.23 -3.45
C ARG A 13 -13.02 7.68 -3.57
N ALA A 14 -12.35 8.48 -4.40
CA ALA A 14 -12.69 9.88 -4.61
C ALA A 14 -14.09 10.07 -5.26
N GLU A 15 -14.58 9.08 -5.99
CA GLU A 15 -15.96 9.08 -6.50
C GLU A 15 -17.02 8.84 -5.42
N ASN A 16 -16.65 8.21 -4.30
CA ASN A 16 -17.61 7.76 -3.28
C ASN A 16 -17.46 8.46 -1.93
N MET A 17 -16.39 9.23 -1.73
CA MET A 17 -16.12 9.96 -0.50
C MET A 17 -15.25 11.18 -0.77
N ASN A 18 -15.35 12.19 0.08
CA ASN A 18 -14.36 13.25 0.14
C ASN A 18 -13.10 12.71 0.82
N LEU A 19 -11.94 13.00 0.25
CA LEU A 19 -10.63 12.67 0.82
C LEU A 19 -9.90 13.96 1.19
N SER A 20 -9.26 13.98 2.36
CA SER A 20 -8.39 15.08 2.76
C SER A 20 -7.12 15.12 1.89
N GLN A 21 -6.31 16.15 2.06
CA GLN A 21 -4.90 16.09 1.68
C GLN A 21 -4.17 14.97 2.45
N GLY A 22 -3.01 14.56 1.95
CA GLY A 22 -2.19 13.54 2.63
C GLY A 22 -1.68 14.05 3.98
N TYR A 23 -1.82 13.23 5.02
CA TYR A 23 -1.30 13.57 6.35
C TYR A 23 -0.02 12.80 6.70
N TYR A 24 0.28 11.70 6.01
CA TYR A 24 1.50 10.91 6.17
C TYR A 24 1.95 10.36 4.82
N PHE A 25 3.27 10.40 4.55
CA PHE A 25 3.91 10.04 3.28
C PHE A 25 5.12 9.14 3.56
N GLY A 26 4.89 7.92 4.00
CA GLY A 26 5.99 7.08 4.47
C GLY A 26 6.22 5.79 3.67
N ASP A 27 5.21 5.22 3.03
CA ASP A 27 5.26 3.87 2.49
C ASP A 27 4.71 3.73 1.06
N ASP A 28 5.06 4.68 0.19
CA ASP A 28 4.63 4.68 -1.21
C ASP A 28 5.53 3.80 -2.12
N ASP A 29 6.39 2.95 -1.55
CA ASP A 29 7.18 1.98 -2.30
C ASP A 29 6.40 0.68 -2.49
N TYR A 30 5.73 0.57 -3.62
CA TYR A 30 4.95 -0.60 -4.04
C TYR A 30 5.75 -1.46 -5.01
N GLY A 31 5.79 -2.76 -4.74
CA GLY A 31 6.55 -3.71 -5.53
C GLY A 31 5.97 -5.12 -5.44
N PHE A 32 6.84 -6.09 -5.49
CA PHE A 32 6.51 -7.50 -5.49
C PHE A 32 6.98 -8.20 -4.21
N LEU A 33 6.18 -9.16 -3.73
CA LEU A 33 6.61 -10.24 -2.87
C LEU A 33 6.61 -11.52 -3.70
N VAL A 34 7.72 -12.26 -3.66
CA VAL A 34 7.95 -13.51 -4.37
C VAL A 34 8.53 -14.57 -3.43
N ARG A 35 8.62 -15.83 -3.86
CA ARG A 35 9.38 -16.83 -3.11
C ARG A 35 10.88 -16.54 -3.21
N GLN A 36 11.59 -16.87 -2.15
CA GLN A 36 13.04 -16.71 -2.09
C GLN A 36 13.73 -17.46 -3.26
N GLY A 37 14.63 -16.78 -3.96
CA GLY A 37 15.32 -17.27 -5.15
C GLY A 37 14.66 -16.91 -6.47
N GLU A 38 13.45 -16.30 -6.43
CA GLU A 38 12.71 -15.86 -7.63
C GLU A 38 12.86 -14.35 -7.91
N GLU A 39 13.66 -13.63 -7.12
CA GLU A 39 13.84 -12.17 -7.18
C GLU A 39 14.33 -11.71 -8.56
N ASN A 40 15.16 -12.53 -9.22
CA ASN A 40 15.65 -12.23 -10.55
C ASN A 40 14.73 -12.70 -11.67
N VAL A 41 13.73 -13.53 -11.36
CA VAL A 41 12.69 -13.96 -12.32
C VAL A 41 11.62 -12.88 -12.44
N TYR A 42 11.17 -12.35 -11.31
CA TYR A 42 10.11 -11.35 -11.22
C TYR A 42 10.67 -9.99 -10.77
N ASN A 43 11.33 -9.28 -11.68
CA ASN A 43 12.01 -8.01 -11.39
C ASN A 43 11.59 -6.84 -12.30
N SER A 44 10.51 -6.99 -13.02
CA SER A 44 9.91 -5.95 -13.87
C SER A 44 8.44 -6.24 -14.14
N ALA A 45 7.69 -5.23 -14.62
CA ALA A 45 6.29 -5.42 -15.03
C ALA A 45 6.15 -6.44 -16.17
N GLU A 46 7.13 -6.50 -17.10
CA GLU A 46 7.14 -7.42 -18.23
C GLU A 46 7.37 -8.88 -17.80
N SER A 47 8.08 -9.11 -16.70
CA SER A 47 8.35 -10.45 -16.18
C SER A 47 7.09 -11.17 -15.68
N LEU A 48 5.98 -10.43 -15.49
CA LEU A 48 4.71 -10.97 -15.03
C LEU A 48 3.90 -11.68 -16.13
N ARG A 49 4.37 -11.69 -17.37
CA ARG A 49 3.61 -12.18 -18.56
C ARG A 49 2.91 -13.53 -18.35
N ASP A 50 3.60 -14.48 -17.76
CA ASP A 50 3.10 -15.84 -17.55
C ASP A 50 2.83 -16.14 -16.07
N ALA A 51 3.01 -15.14 -15.20
CA ALA A 51 2.87 -15.28 -13.75
C ALA A 51 1.42 -15.28 -13.28
N VAL A 52 1.17 -16.00 -12.19
CA VAL A 52 -0.05 -15.86 -11.39
C VAL A 52 0.18 -14.72 -10.39
N VAL A 53 -0.46 -13.57 -10.66
CA VAL A 53 -0.33 -12.35 -9.86
C VAL A 53 -1.53 -12.21 -8.93
N VAL A 54 -1.28 -11.81 -7.69
CA VAL A 54 -2.32 -11.52 -6.70
C VAL A 54 -2.12 -10.16 -6.06
N THR A 55 -3.22 -9.48 -5.71
CA THR A 55 -3.22 -8.28 -4.87
C THR A 55 -4.55 -8.09 -4.16
N GLN A 56 -4.60 -7.17 -3.22
CA GLN A 56 -5.83 -6.85 -2.49
C GLN A 56 -6.79 -6.03 -3.36
N SER A 57 -8.07 -6.43 -3.36
CA SER A 57 -9.13 -5.73 -4.09
C SER A 57 -9.36 -4.31 -3.56
N GLY A 58 -9.55 -3.34 -4.46
CA GLY A 58 -9.81 -1.94 -4.15
C GLY A 58 -8.61 -1.18 -3.57
N SER A 59 -7.40 -1.74 -3.68
CA SER A 59 -6.16 -1.14 -3.20
C SER A 59 -5.47 -0.28 -4.26
N VAL A 60 -4.51 0.53 -3.81
CA VAL A 60 -3.60 1.26 -4.73
C VAL A 60 -2.81 0.27 -5.58
N GLN A 61 -2.39 -0.85 -5.02
CA GLN A 61 -1.64 -1.89 -5.71
C GLN A 61 -2.42 -2.47 -6.89
N GLU A 62 -3.74 -2.64 -6.77
CA GLU A 62 -4.60 -3.03 -7.88
C GLU A 62 -4.61 -1.97 -8.97
N THR A 63 -4.69 -0.69 -8.61
CA THR A 63 -4.65 0.43 -9.56
C THR A 63 -3.33 0.45 -10.31
N LEU A 64 -2.21 0.41 -9.58
CA LEU A 64 -0.86 0.39 -10.17
C LEU A 64 -0.66 -0.79 -11.12
N PHE A 65 -1.15 -1.97 -10.74
CA PHE A 65 -1.11 -3.14 -11.64
C PHE A 65 -1.88 -2.89 -12.94
N ARG A 66 -3.11 -2.40 -12.85
CA ARG A 66 -3.95 -2.18 -14.03
C ARG A 66 -3.40 -1.12 -14.98
N GLU A 67 -2.71 -0.13 -14.44
CA GLU A 67 -2.12 0.97 -15.21
C GLU A 67 -0.77 0.60 -15.83
N GLN A 68 0.07 -0.13 -15.10
CA GLN A 68 1.47 -0.32 -15.48
C GLN A 68 1.79 -1.74 -15.98
N VAL A 69 0.96 -2.73 -15.70
CA VAL A 69 1.16 -4.11 -16.18
C VAL A 69 0.25 -4.40 -17.37
N LYS A 70 0.85 -4.56 -18.54
CA LYS A 70 0.10 -4.80 -19.80
C LYS A 70 -0.45 -6.21 -19.91
N THR A 71 0.28 -7.21 -19.42
CA THR A 71 -0.07 -8.62 -19.53
C THR A 71 0.45 -9.41 -18.35
N CYS A 72 -0.35 -10.36 -17.86
CA CYS A 72 0.08 -11.39 -16.91
C CYS A 72 -0.59 -12.73 -17.28
N GLY A 73 -0.10 -13.83 -16.72
CA GLY A 73 -0.68 -15.15 -16.95
C GLY A 73 -2.07 -15.28 -16.32
N LYS A 74 -2.20 -14.90 -15.06
CA LYS A 74 -3.47 -14.85 -14.33
C LYS A 74 -3.45 -13.77 -13.27
N PHE A 75 -4.51 -12.97 -13.17
CA PHE A 75 -4.69 -11.99 -12.11
C PHE A 75 -5.78 -12.40 -11.14
N LYS A 76 -5.48 -12.34 -9.85
CA LYS A 76 -6.40 -12.68 -8.76
C LYS A 76 -6.52 -11.53 -7.76
N LEU A 77 -7.72 -11.32 -7.25
CA LEU A 77 -7.98 -10.37 -6.17
C LEU A 77 -8.31 -11.14 -4.88
N VAL A 78 -7.77 -10.66 -3.78
CA VAL A 78 -8.01 -11.17 -2.42
C VAL A 78 -8.62 -10.10 -1.52
N SER A 79 -9.22 -10.51 -0.43
CA SER A 79 -9.86 -9.59 0.53
C SER A 79 -8.86 -8.95 1.50
N SER A 80 -7.75 -9.61 1.78
CA SER A 80 -6.68 -9.09 2.64
C SER A 80 -5.31 -9.28 2.00
N MET A 81 -4.35 -8.42 2.35
CA MET A 81 -2.98 -8.54 1.87
C MET A 81 -2.31 -9.80 2.41
N THR A 82 -2.62 -10.19 3.64
CA THR A 82 -2.11 -11.43 4.26
C THR A 82 -2.50 -12.68 3.46
N ASP A 83 -3.72 -12.74 2.91
CA ASP A 83 -4.13 -13.84 2.02
C ASP A 83 -3.27 -13.87 0.76
N GLY A 84 -2.93 -12.70 0.21
CA GLY A 84 -2.03 -12.58 -0.94
C GLY A 84 -0.63 -13.13 -0.63
N PHE A 85 -0.07 -12.76 0.50
CA PHE A 85 1.24 -13.24 0.96
C PHE A 85 1.24 -14.75 1.17
N LEU A 86 0.21 -15.27 1.81
CA LEU A 86 0.03 -16.71 2.02
C LEU A 86 -0.07 -17.47 0.69
N MET A 87 -0.78 -16.93 -0.30
CA MET A 87 -0.85 -17.55 -1.62
C MET A 87 0.51 -17.67 -2.30
N VAL A 88 1.40 -16.69 -2.13
CA VAL A 88 2.77 -16.77 -2.66
C VAL A 88 3.59 -17.81 -1.92
N SER A 89 3.56 -17.81 -0.58
CA SER A 89 4.33 -18.78 0.21
C SER A 89 3.88 -20.24 -0.03
N GLU A 90 2.60 -20.46 -0.30
CA GLU A 90 2.04 -21.77 -0.63
C GLU A 90 2.17 -22.16 -2.12
N GLY A 91 2.75 -21.32 -2.98
CA GLY A 91 2.87 -21.58 -4.42
C GLY A 91 1.56 -21.51 -5.21
N LYS A 92 0.51 -20.89 -4.65
CA LYS A 92 -0.79 -20.67 -5.31
C LYS A 92 -0.82 -19.40 -6.16
N ALA A 93 0.16 -18.52 -5.94
CA ALA A 93 0.50 -17.37 -6.77
C ALA A 93 2.03 -17.28 -6.89
N ASP A 94 2.50 -16.63 -7.93
CA ASP A 94 3.93 -16.42 -8.15
C ASP A 94 4.36 -15.09 -7.55
N VAL A 95 3.53 -14.05 -7.69
CA VAL A 95 3.82 -12.69 -7.28
C VAL A 95 2.63 -12.11 -6.52
N CYS A 96 2.89 -11.47 -5.38
CA CYS A 96 1.95 -10.58 -4.72
C CYS A 96 2.41 -9.13 -4.89
N ILE A 97 1.53 -8.28 -5.44
CA ILE A 97 1.78 -6.84 -5.51
C ILE A 97 1.34 -6.21 -4.19
N CYS A 98 2.25 -5.50 -3.53
CA CYS A 98 2.08 -5.01 -2.16
C CYS A 98 2.95 -3.79 -1.86
N SER A 99 2.74 -3.16 -0.70
CA SER A 99 3.74 -2.27 -0.10
C SER A 99 4.97 -3.10 0.28
N LYS A 100 6.16 -2.64 -0.11
CA LYS A 100 7.42 -3.33 0.23
C LYS A 100 7.67 -3.36 1.73
N ALA A 101 7.24 -2.35 2.48
CA ALA A 101 7.36 -2.34 3.93
C ALA A 101 6.57 -3.49 4.57
N SER A 102 5.29 -3.63 4.22
CA SER A 102 4.47 -4.75 4.71
C SER A 102 5.00 -6.11 4.27
N ALA A 103 5.56 -6.19 3.05
CA ALA A 103 6.17 -7.41 2.53
C ALA A 103 7.40 -7.81 3.31
N ARG A 104 8.27 -6.84 3.70
CA ARG A 104 9.46 -7.10 4.52
C ARG A 104 9.09 -7.67 5.87
N LEU A 105 8.17 -7.02 6.59
CA LEU A 105 7.70 -7.49 7.89
C LEU A 105 7.15 -8.92 7.81
N TYR A 106 6.36 -9.22 6.79
CA TYR A 106 5.81 -10.56 6.60
C TYR A 106 6.90 -11.60 6.26
N ALA A 107 7.85 -11.25 5.38
CA ALA A 107 8.94 -12.13 4.97
C ALA A 107 9.89 -12.42 6.14
N GLU A 108 10.20 -11.44 6.97
CA GLU A 108 11.02 -11.59 8.19
C GLU A 108 10.36 -12.53 9.19
N ALA A 109 9.05 -12.39 9.40
CA ALA A 109 8.31 -13.22 10.34
C ALA A 109 8.11 -14.69 9.87
N ASN A 110 8.00 -14.92 8.56
CA ASN A 110 7.61 -16.23 8.01
C ASN A 110 8.74 -16.95 7.26
N GLY A 111 9.75 -16.24 6.76
CA GLY A 111 10.84 -16.78 5.96
C GLY A 111 10.41 -17.27 4.57
N GLY A 112 11.38 -17.68 3.76
CA GLY A 112 11.15 -18.29 2.44
C GLY A 112 10.59 -17.35 1.37
N LEU A 113 10.54 -16.06 1.63
CA LEU A 113 10.01 -15.01 0.76
C LEU A 113 11.08 -13.93 0.55
N ALA A 114 10.94 -13.18 -0.54
CA ALA A 114 11.86 -12.12 -0.92
C ALA A 114 11.14 -10.97 -1.63
N ILE A 115 11.77 -9.81 -1.61
CA ILE A 115 11.27 -8.59 -2.24
C ILE A 115 12.25 -8.20 -3.36
N PRO A 116 11.86 -8.34 -4.64
CA PRO A 116 12.66 -7.86 -5.77
C PRO A 116 12.89 -6.35 -5.72
N ASP A 117 13.93 -5.91 -6.41
CA ASP A 117 14.31 -4.49 -6.45
C ASP A 117 13.40 -3.62 -7.37
N PHE A 118 12.37 -4.23 -7.94
CA PHE A 118 11.38 -3.52 -8.75
C PHE A 118 10.43 -2.70 -7.88
N SER A 119 10.13 -1.47 -8.34
CA SER A 119 9.08 -0.62 -7.77
C SER A 119 8.17 -0.08 -8.87
N PHE A 120 6.89 0.00 -8.58
CA PHE A 120 5.94 0.73 -9.41
C PHE A 120 6.20 2.23 -9.34
N SER A 121 5.99 2.94 -10.45
CA SER A 121 5.95 4.39 -10.43
C SER A 121 4.65 4.85 -9.79
N VAL A 122 4.74 5.64 -8.74
CA VAL A 122 3.59 6.23 -8.05
C VAL A 122 3.50 7.70 -8.42
N ASP A 123 2.34 8.12 -8.94
CA ASP A 123 2.07 9.54 -9.17
C ASP A 123 1.95 10.25 -7.82
N GLU A 124 2.54 11.44 -7.68
CA GLU A 124 2.49 12.22 -6.44
C GLU A 124 1.06 12.47 -5.95
N SER A 125 0.08 12.57 -6.86
CA SER A 125 -1.33 12.72 -6.50
C SER A 125 -1.93 11.50 -5.80
N LEU A 126 -1.33 10.31 -6.00
CA LEU A 126 -1.72 9.06 -5.35
C LEU A 126 -0.99 8.85 -4.01
N SER A 127 0.07 9.62 -3.78
CA SER A 127 0.93 9.50 -2.61
C SER A 127 0.22 9.95 -1.32
N GLY A 128 0.64 9.36 -0.22
CA GLY A 128 0.18 9.68 1.12
C GLY A 128 -1.17 9.07 1.52
N VAL A 129 -1.34 8.93 2.83
CA VAL A 129 -2.59 8.47 3.43
C VAL A 129 -3.48 9.65 3.82
N ARG A 130 -4.78 9.45 3.75
CA ARG A 130 -5.79 10.51 3.83
C ARG A 130 -6.91 10.16 4.81
N VAL A 131 -7.61 11.17 5.26
CA VAL A 131 -8.86 11.03 6.01
C VAL A 131 -10.02 10.96 5.02
N GLY A 132 -10.91 9.97 5.19
CA GLY A 132 -12.14 9.83 4.40
C GLY A 132 -13.33 10.44 5.11
N MET A 133 -14.15 11.18 4.38
CA MET A 133 -15.36 11.86 4.85
C MET A 133 -16.52 11.56 3.90
N PRO A 134 -17.78 11.73 4.33
CA PRO A 134 -18.93 11.55 3.45
C PRO A 134 -18.81 12.43 2.20
N LEU A 135 -19.24 11.91 1.06
CA LEU A 135 -19.25 12.66 -0.20
C LEU A 135 -20.09 13.93 -0.04
N GLY A 136 -19.54 15.07 -0.47
CA GLY A 136 -20.18 16.39 -0.33
C GLY A 136 -20.03 17.04 1.04
N ALA A 137 -19.25 16.46 1.96
CA ALA A 137 -18.93 17.07 3.25
C ALA A 137 -17.78 18.11 3.12
N ASP A 138 -17.94 19.10 2.24
CA ASP A 138 -16.86 20.00 1.83
C ASP A 138 -16.32 20.83 3.02
N SER A 139 -17.21 21.43 3.84
CA SER A 139 -16.79 22.20 5.01
C SER A 139 -16.02 21.36 6.04
N LEU A 140 -16.36 20.07 6.20
CA LEU A 140 -15.60 19.15 7.05
C LEU A 140 -14.24 18.86 6.43
N THR A 141 -14.20 18.68 5.12
CA THR A 141 -12.94 18.44 4.39
C THR A 141 -11.98 19.62 4.52
N GLU A 142 -12.49 20.84 4.33
CA GLU A 142 -11.70 22.08 4.51
C GLU A 142 -11.16 22.20 5.94
N PHE A 143 -11.99 21.94 6.94
CA PHE A 143 -11.58 21.96 8.34
C PHE A 143 -10.49 20.93 8.64
N VAL A 144 -10.67 19.68 8.17
CA VAL A 144 -9.67 18.61 8.35
C VAL A 144 -8.36 18.97 7.66
N ASN A 145 -8.40 19.52 6.44
CA ASN A 145 -7.20 19.96 5.72
C ASN A 145 -6.46 21.07 6.48
N ALA A 146 -7.17 22.06 7.02
CA ALA A 146 -6.55 23.09 7.84
C ALA A 146 -5.87 22.53 9.10
N CYS A 147 -6.50 21.56 9.77
CA CYS A 147 -5.88 20.86 10.90
C CYS A 147 -4.61 20.10 10.50
N ILE A 148 -4.64 19.39 9.35
CA ILE A 148 -3.47 18.67 8.83
C ILE A 148 -2.32 19.65 8.54
N GLU A 149 -2.59 20.77 7.86
CA GLU A 149 -1.58 21.81 7.55
C GLU A 149 -0.94 22.36 8.82
N GLU A 150 -1.74 22.67 9.83
CA GLU A 150 -1.24 23.16 11.11
C GLU A 150 -0.33 22.14 11.81
N LEU A 151 -0.77 20.88 11.89
CA LEU A 151 0.00 19.80 12.51
C LEU A 151 1.30 19.48 11.74
N GLN A 152 1.26 19.53 10.41
CA GLN A 152 2.46 19.39 9.56
C GLN A 152 3.44 20.54 9.79
N ALA A 153 2.95 21.78 9.82
CA ALA A 153 3.79 22.95 10.07
C ALA A 153 4.47 22.92 11.46
N GLN A 154 3.84 22.28 12.44
CA GLN A 154 4.39 22.07 13.79
C GLN A 154 5.32 20.86 13.90
N GLY A 155 5.42 20.00 12.85
CA GLY A 155 6.15 18.73 12.89
C GLY A 155 5.50 17.66 13.79
N GLN A 156 4.24 17.88 14.21
CA GLN A 156 3.57 17.05 15.20
C GLN A 156 3.19 15.68 14.62
N LEU A 157 2.84 15.61 13.34
CA LEU A 157 2.49 14.33 12.69
C LEU A 157 3.70 13.40 12.61
N GLU A 158 4.86 13.93 12.27
CA GLU A 158 6.11 13.18 12.23
C GLU A 158 6.53 12.70 13.63
N GLN A 159 6.42 13.56 14.63
CA GLN A 159 6.69 13.19 16.01
C GLN A 159 5.78 12.04 16.47
N TRP A 160 4.48 12.13 16.24
CA TRP A 160 3.53 11.08 16.63
C TRP A 160 3.78 9.76 15.88
N HIS A 161 4.18 9.85 14.59
CA HIS A 161 4.55 8.66 13.86
C HIS A 161 5.75 7.97 14.51
N GLN A 162 6.80 8.73 14.83
CA GLN A 162 7.99 8.19 15.48
C GLN A 162 7.70 7.57 16.85
N GLU A 163 6.90 8.26 17.68
CA GLU A 163 6.45 7.73 18.96
C GLU A 163 5.65 6.42 18.82
N ALA A 164 4.80 6.32 17.78
CA ALA A 164 4.04 5.11 17.49
C ALA A 164 4.93 3.94 17.04
N VAL A 165 5.95 4.21 16.21
CA VAL A 165 6.95 3.19 15.79
C VAL A 165 7.74 2.69 16.99
N GLU A 166 8.24 3.59 17.84
CA GLU A 166 8.97 3.22 19.06
C GLU A 166 8.10 2.40 20.03
N TYR A 167 6.83 2.78 20.15
CA TYR A 167 5.87 2.04 20.98
C TYR A 167 5.59 0.65 20.42
N ALA A 168 5.42 0.50 19.12
CA ALA A 168 5.21 -0.78 18.43
C ALA A 168 6.44 -1.70 18.60
N ALA A 169 7.64 -1.17 18.41
CA ALA A 169 8.89 -1.90 18.64
C ALA A 169 9.00 -2.39 20.10
N GLY A 170 8.61 -1.56 21.07
CA GLY A 170 8.58 -1.94 22.50
C GLY A 170 7.60 -3.06 22.83
N LEU A 171 6.60 -3.28 21.95
CA LEU A 171 5.64 -4.40 22.05
C LEU A 171 6.05 -5.63 21.23
N GLY A 172 7.18 -5.57 20.50
CA GLY A 172 7.61 -6.62 19.58
C GLY A 172 6.74 -6.71 18.31
N LEU A 173 6.16 -5.58 17.91
CA LEU A 173 5.33 -5.42 16.70
C LEU A 173 6.14 -4.70 15.62
N GLU A 174 7.37 -5.17 15.34
CA GLU A 174 8.23 -4.64 14.28
C GLU A 174 7.82 -5.14 12.89
#